data_034d6ba501add4dce31a820407e5a530
#
_entry.id   034d6ba501add4dce31a820407e5a530
#
_cell.length_a   1.000
_cell.length_b   1.000
_cell.length_c   1.000
_cell.angle_alpha   90.00
_cell.angle_beta   90.00
_cell.angle_gamma   90.00
#
_symmetry.space_group_name_H-M   'P 1'
#
loop_
_entity.id
_entity.type
_entity.pdbx_description
1 polymer ?
#
loop_
_entity_poly.entity_id
_entity_poly.type
_entity_poly.pdbx_seq_one_letter_code
_entity_poly.pdbx_strand_id
1 'polypeptide(L)'
;MVHREESLHMEVSNEYPQFTKCTLSEVPLCVQEDVKRVSGMVGVSFDNIYYRYHDSIVVRLVLSLEFPTRYDEKSALVRLKEPVYVEFYSDYPYRVPGAYIGRSDFDFDHTPHIYCEKDGMRPICLFRGNGDEWFANMELEDFIKHLRSWYEDLASGLNIEDGGKFEPLRLEGYTATISYDYERLSDEI
;
A
#
# COMPACT_ATOMS: atom_id res chain seq x y z
N MET A 1 4.81 43.03 0.27
CA MET A 1 3.97 41.85 0.51
C MET A 1 4.90 40.66 0.60
N VAL A 2 5.16 40.21 1.80
CA VAL A 2 6.07 39.08 2.05
C VAL A 2 5.19 37.85 2.13
N HIS A 3 5.31 36.95 1.14
CA HIS A 3 4.71 35.62 1.21
C HIS A 3 5.43 34.83 2.29
N ARG A 4 4.75 34.58 3.40
CA ARG A 4 5.12 33.58 4.39
C ARG A 4 4.97 32.22 3.73
N GLU A 5 6.08 31.56 3.44
CA GLU A 5 6.10 30.11 3.29
C GLU A 5 5.74 29.50 4.64
N GLU A 6 4.51 29.07 4.77
CA GLU A 6 4.12 28.19 5.87
C GLU A 6 4.79 26.85 5.62
N SER A 7 5.91 26.67 6.31
CA SER A 7 6.56 25.37 6.52
C SER A 7 5.56 24.49 7.25
N LEU A 8 4.86 23.62 6.51
CA LEU A 8 4.08 22.52 7.07
C LEU A 8 5.06 21.49 7.66
N HIS A 9 5.56 21.78 8.85
CA HIS A 9 6.05 20.74 9.74
C HIS A 9 4.82 19.93 10.20
N MET A 10 4.39 18.99 9.37
CA MET A 10 3.49 17.94 9.83
C MET A 10 4.25 17.19 10.92
N GLU A 11 3.89 17.43 12.18
CA GLU A 11 4.22 16.50 13.25
C GLU A 11 3.71 15.14 12.82
N VAL A 12 4.64 14.25 12.48
CA VAL A 12 4.34 12.84 12.21
C VAL A 12 3.96 12.26 13.57
N SER A 13 2.67 12.38 13.93
CA SER A 13 2.10 11.57 14.98
C SER A 13 2.36 10.12 14.56
N ASN A 14 2.88 9.32 15.47
CA ASN A 14 3.15 7.92 15.25
C ASN A 14 1.79 7.21 15.11
N GLU A 15 1.21 7.22 13.90
CA GLU A 15 -0.11 6.60 13.63
C GLU A 15 -0.08 5.10 13.93
N TYR A 16 1.13 4.52 13.94
CA TYR A 16 1.35 3.11 14.23
C TYR A 16 2.33 2.95 15.39
N PRO A 17 1.84 2.72 16.63
CA PRO A 17 2.68 2.64 17.83
C PRO A 17 3.69 1.48 17.81
N GLN A 18 3.46 0.46 16.97
CA GLN A 18 4.37 -0.66 16.76
C GLN A 18 5.61 -0.30 15.93
N PHE A 19 5.65 0.86 15.28
CA PHE A 19 6.81 1.29 14.50
C PHE A 19 7.83 1.98 15.40
N THR A 20 9.07 1.51 15.36
CA THR A 20 10.21 2.11 16.08
C THR A 20 11.16 2.75 15.07
N LYS A 21 11.51 4.03 15.26
CA LYS A 21 12.48 4.70 14.39
C LYS A 21 13.82 3.98 14.40
N CYS A 22 14.40 3.77 13.23
CA CYS A 22 15.72 3.21 13.03
C CYS A 22 16.74 4.31 12.75
N THR A 23 17.98 4.05 13.14
CA THR A 23 19.14 4.76 12.58
C THR A 23 19.48 4.22 11.20
N LEU A 24 20.11 5.04 10.37
CA LEU A 24 20.46 4.62 9.00
C LEU A 24 21.39 3.39 8.98
N SER A 25 22.26 3.24 10.00
CA SER A 25 23.16 2.09 10.12
C SER A 25 22.44 0.75 10.38
N GLU A 26 21.17 0.77 10.78
CA GLU A 26 20.35 -0.41 11.02
C GLU A 26 19.55 -0.83 9.78
N VAL A 27 19.54 0.01 8.74
CA VAL A 27 18.81 -0.24 7.50
C VAL A 27 19.73 -0.94 6.50
N PRO A 28 19.30 -2.05 5.87
CA PRO A 28 20.07 -2.70 4.81
C PRO A 28 20.41 -1.75 3.66
N LEU A 29 21.62 -1.85 3.12
CA LEU A 29 22.12 -0.93 2.09
C LEU A 29 21.22 -0.95 0.83
N CYS A 30 20.74 -2.13 0.41
CA CYS A 30 19.83 -2.26 -0.72
C CYS A 30 18.54 -1.46 -0.52
N VAL A 31 17.96 -1.48 0.69
CA VAL A 31 16.78 -0.68 1.02
C VAL A 31 17.09 0.82 0.95
N GLN A 32 18.23 1.26 1.49
CA GLN A 32 18.63 2.66 1.45
C GLN A 32 18.79 3.17 0.01
N GLU A 33 19.47 2.40 -0.84
CA GLU A 33 19.71 2.74 -2.25
C GLU A 33 18.41 2.81 -3.03
N ASP A 34 17.54 1.82 -2.86
CA ASP A 34 16.26 1.75 -3.56
C ASP A 34 15.30 2.85 -3.11
N VAL A 35 15.17 3.09 -1.80
CA VAL A 35 14.37 4.21 -1.28
C VAL A 35 14.90 5.55 -1.77
N LYS A 36 16.22 5.74 -1.86
CA LYS A 36 16.82 6.94 -2.44
C LYS A 36 16.45 7.10 -3.92
N ARG A 37 16.47 6.02 -4.71
CA ARG A 37 16.07 6.07 -6.13
C ARG A 37 14.60 6.48 -6.28
N VAL A 38 13.70 5.81 -5.57
CA VAL A 38 12.25 6.12 -5.67
C VAL A 38 11.92 7.50 -5.13
N SER A 39 12.64 8.01 -4.13
CA SER A 39 12.46 9.38 -3.65
C SER A 39 12.85 10.45 -4.67
N GLY A 40 13.64 10.08 -5.69
CA GLY A 40 13.97 10.92 -6.83
C GLY A 40 12.92 10.88 -7.96
N MET A 41 11.93 10.00 -7.88
CA MET A 41 10.86 9.92 -8.88
C MET A 41 9.91 11.12 -8.77
N VAL A 42 9.42 11.58 -9.92
CA VAL A 42 8.41 12.64 -9.98
C VAL A 42 7.14 12.19 -9.23
N GLY A 43 6.70 13.02 -8.29
CA GLY A 43 5.49 12.77 -7.51
C GLY A 43 5.67 11.76 -6.38
N VAL A 44 6.89 11.43 -5.99
CA VAL A 44 7.18 10.65 -4.78
C VAL A 44 7.93 11.53 -3.78
N SER A 45 7.47 11.57 -2.54
CA SER A 45 8.15 12.25 -1.43
C SER A 45 8.44 11.27 -0.32
N PHE A 46 9.60 11.40 0.31
CA PHE A 46 10.06 10.61 1.43
C PHE A 46 10.49 11.55 2.57
N ASP A 47 10.10 11.26 3.79
CA ASP A 47 10.40 12.08 4.97
C ASP A 47 11.78 11.79 5.59
N ASN A 48 12.57 10.91 4.96
CA ASN A 48 13.88 10.44 5.42
C ASN A 48 13.85 9.72 6.79
N ILE A 49 12.71 9.11 7.12
CA ILE A 49 12.55 8.32 8.34
C ILE A 49 12.34 6.85 7.98
N TYR A 50 13.18 6.01 8.58
CA TYR A 50 13.05 4.57 8.54
C TYR A 50 12.50 4.07 9.87
N TYR A 51 11.64 3.06 9.79
CA TYR A 51 11.04 2.43 10.96
C TYR A 51 11.36 0.94 10.94
N ARG A 52 11.53 0.38 12.13
CA ARG A 52 11.54 -1.08 12.33
C ARG A 52 10.14 -1.56 12.70
N TYR A 53 9.74 -2.62 12.05
CA TYR A 53 8.52 -3.34 12.36
C TYR A 53 8.83 -4.84 12.31
N HIS A 54 8.88 -5.49 13.47
CA HIS A 54 9.42 -6.86 13.62
C HIS A 54 10.81 -6.98 12.97
N ASP A 55 10.96 -7.86 11.99
CA ASP A 55 12.20 -8.10 11.24
C ASP A 55 12.29 -7.26 9.95
N SER A 56 11.31 -6.41 9.72
CA SER A 56 11.17 -5.60 8.50
C SER A 56 11.63 -4.16 8.71
N ILE A 57 11.91 -3.48 7.60
CA ILE A 57 12.08 -2.03 7.53
C ILE A 57 10.85 -1.45 6.85
N VAL A 58 10.29 -0.40 7.44
CA VAL A 58 9.14 0.32 6.88
C VAL A 58 9.54 1.76 6.60
N VAL A 59 9.11 2.28 5.46
CA VAL A 59 9.24 3.70 5.11
C VAL A 59 7.86 4.29 4.81
N ARG A 60 7.69 5.57 5.12
CA ARG A 60 6.52 6.33 4.72
C ARG A 60 6.84 7.16 3.48
N LEU A 61 6.09 6.93 2.42
CA LEU A 61 6.14 7.73 1.20
C LEU A 61 4.85 8.53 1.06
N VAL A 62 4.89 9.63 0.31
CA VAL A 62 3.71 10.34 -0.16
C VAL A 62 3.72 10.31 -1.68
N LEU A 63 2.69 9.73 -2.26
CA LEU A 63 2.50 9.62 -3.70
C LEU A 63 1.62 10.78 -4.18
N SER A 64 2.11 11.55 -5.14
CA SER A 64 1.28 12.49 -5.90
C SER A 64 0.64 11.74 -7.05
N LEU A 65 -0.68 11.84 -7.16
CA LEU A 65 -1.49 11.10 -8.11
C LEU A 65 -2.02 12.03 -9.21
N GLU A 66 -2.26 11.46 -10.37
CA GLU A 66 -2.89 12.16 -11.50
C GLU A 66 -4.28 11.61 -11.73
N PHE A 67 -5.28 12.47 -11.72
CA PHE A 67 -6.68 12.08 -11.90
C PHE A 67 -7.27 12.62 -13.21
N PRO A 68 -8.26 11.94 -13.79
CA PRO A 68 -9.00 12.47 -14.92
C PRO A 68 -9.73 13.76 -14.55
N THR A 69 -9.96 14.64 -15.52
CA THR A 69 -10.50 16.00 -15.41
C THR A 69 -11.88 16.11 -14.72
N ARG A 70 -12.54 15.00 -14.43
CA ARG A 70 -13.87 14.96 -13.77
C ARG A 70 -13.82 14.45 -12.32
N TYR A 71 -12.65 14.40 -11.74
CA TYR A 71 -12.47 13.97 -10.37
C TYR A 71 -13.05 15.00 -9.40
N ASP A 72 -13.92 14.54 -8.51
CA ASP A 72 -14.42 15.34 -7.38
C ASP A 72 -13.72 14.87 -6.09
N GLU A 73 -12.79 15.67 -5.62
CA GLU A 73 -11.99 15.39 -4.42
C GLU A 73 -12.86 15.20 -3.15
N LYS A 74 -14.07 15.75 -3.11
CA LYS A 74 -14.98 15.63 -1.96
C LYS A 74 -15.73 14.30 -1.92
N SER A 75 -15.93 13.68 -3.07
CA SER A 75 -16.59 12.38 -3.20
C SER A 75 -15.60 11.24 -3.28
N ALA A 76 -14.31 11.53 -3.33
CA ALA A 76 -13.29 10.54 -3.64
C ALA A 76 -12.74 9.84 -2.39
N LEU A 77 -12.63 8.53 -2.50
CA LEU A 77 -11.89 7.68 -1.57
C LEU A 77 -10.39 8.00 -1.56
N VAL A 78 -9.87 8.62 -2.61
CA VAL A 78 -8.45 8.85 -2.89
C VAL A 78 -8.15 10.34 -2.97
N ARG A 79 -7.04 10.78 -2.39
CA ARG A 79 -6.55 12.16 -2.41
C ARG A 79 -5.48 12.35 -3.48
N LEU A 80 -5.27 13.60 -3.91
CA LEU A 80 -4.16 13.95 -4.82
C LEU A 80 -2.77 13.63 -4.25
N LYS A 81 -2.67 13.54 -2.93
CA LYS A 81 -1.45 13.11 -2.22
C LYS A 81 -1.83 12.05 -1.22
N GLU A 82 -1.44 10.81 -1.51
CA GLU A 82 -1.70 9.68 -0.62
C GLU A 82 -0.45 9.26 0.13
N PRO A 83 -0.48 9.30 1.47
CA PRO A 83 0.55 8.66 2.26
C PRO A 83 0.42 7.14 2.18
N VAL A 84 1.54 6.46 2.04
CA VAL A 84 1.63 5.00 2.01
C VAL A 84 2.79 4.53 2.85
N TYR A 85 2.65 3.37 3.48
CA TYR A 85 3.79 2.69 4.09
C TYR A 85 4.23 1.55 3.18
N VAL A 86 5.54 1.45 2.98
CA VAL A 86 6.18 0.37 2.20
C VAL A 86 7.05 -0.42 3.15
N GLU A 87 6.78 -1.73 3.26
CA GLU A 87 7.47 -2.67 4.13
C GLU A 87 8.46 -3.51 3.32
N PHE A 88 9.71 -3.46 3.71
CA PHE A 88 10.79 -4.28 3.17
C PHE A 88 11.07 -5.41 4.13
N TYR A 89 10.74 -6.62 3.73
CA TYR A 89 10.97 -7.84 4.52
C TYR A 89 12.46 -8.17 4.61
N SER A 90 12.82 -9.04 5.56
CA SER A 90 14.23 -9.40 5.81
C SER A 90 14.93 -10.07 4.63
N ASP A 91 14.17 -10.65 3.71
CA ASP A 91 14.63 -11.30 2.49
C ASP A 91 14.57 -10.40 1.24
N TYR A 92 14.28 -9.09 1.41
CA TYR A 92 14.37 -8.13 0.31
C TYR A 92 15.82 -8.06 -0.24
N PRO A 93 16.02 -8.03 -1.58
CA PRO A 93 15.05 -7.80 -2.66
C PRO A 93 14.41 -9.06 -3.28
N TYR A 94 14.56 -10.23 -2.68
CA TYR A 94 14.00 -11.48 -3.22
C TYR A 94 12.50 -11.63 -2.99
N ARG A 95 11.95 -10.82 -2.10
CA ARG A 95 10.54 -10.75 -1.81
C ARG A 95 9.99 -9.37 -2.16
N VAL A 96 8.81 -9.36 -2.78
CA VAL A 96 8.11 -8.12 -3.10
C VAL A 96 7.79 -7.32 -1.82
N PRO A 97 7.98 -5.99 -1.81
CA PRO A 97 7.60 -5.18 -0.66
C PRO A 97 6.09 -5.22 -0.38
N GLY A 98 5.73 -5.10 0.90
CA GLY A 98 4.35 -4.85 1.30
C GLY A 98 3.98 -3.38 1.11
N ALA A 99 2.72 -3.10 0.80
CA ALA A 99 2.19 -1.73 0.78
C ALA A 99 0.96 -1.62 1.68
N TYR A 100 0.86 -0.52 2.41
CA TYR A 100 -0.23 -0.27 3.34
C TYR A 100 -0.77 1.14 3.18
N ILE A 101 -2.08 1.30 3.39
CA ILE A 101 -2.72 2.61 3.43
C ILE A 101 -2.11 3.44 4.57
N GLY A 102 -1.70 4.66 4.28
CA GLY A 102 -0.96 5.50 5.23
C GLY A 102 -1.81 6.54 5.98
N ARG A 103 -3.14 6.41 5.97
CA ARG A 103 -4.05 7.31 6.70
C ARG A 103 -5.24 6.55 7.29
N SER A 104 -5.65 6.94 8.47
CA SER A 104 -6.72 6.29 9.24
C SER A 104 -8.14 6.64 8.76
N ASP A 105 -8.31 7.75 8.05
CA ASP A 105 -9.59 8.23 7.53
C ASP A 105 -9.91 7.72 6.11
N PHE A 106 -9.19 6.70 5.65
CA PHE A 106 -9.47 6.05 4.37
C PHE A 106 -10.73 5.19 4.46
N ASP A 107 -11.57 5.20 3.44
CA ASP A 107 -12.80 4.39 3.41
C ASP A 107 -12.48 2.95 3.02
N PHE A 108 -12.16 2.12 4.01
CA PHE A 108 -11.81 0.73 3.81
C PHE A 108 -13.01 -0.14 3.43
N ASP A 109 -14.20 0.21 3.92
CA ASP A 109 -15.39 -0.63 3.75
C ASP A 109 -15.89 -0.65 2.30
N HIS A 110 -15.60 0.41 1.55
CA HIS A 110 -15.99 0.53 0.15
C HIS A 110 -14.83 0.43 -0.84
N THR A 111 -13.63 0.06 -0.35
CA THR A 111 -12.44 -0.05 -1.19
C THR A 111 -12.14 -1.51 -1.51
N PRO A 112 -12.16 -1.90 -2.80
CA PRO A 112 -11.77 -3.24 -3.21
C PRO A 112 -10.26 -3.44 -3.10
N HIS A 113 -9.82 -4.68 -3.11
CA HIS A 113 -8.41 -5.06 -3.12
C HIS A 113 -7.60 -4.56 -1.91
N ILE A 114 -8.20 -4.61 -0.73
CA ILE A 114 -7.54 -4.40 0.55
C ILE A 114 -7.69 -5.68 1.37
N TYR A 115 -6.60 -6.15 1.96
CA TYR A 115 -6.65 -7.28 2.88
C TYR A 115 -7.19 -6.86 4.25
N CYS A 116 -7.55 -7.87 5.04
CA CYS A 116 -7.93 -7.64 6.42
C CYS A 116 -6.83 -6.94 7.20
N GLU A 117 -7.26 -6.13 8.16
CA GLU A 117 -6.35 -5.42 9.04
C GLU A 117 -5.40 -6.37 9.76
N LYS A 118 -4.12 -6.00 9.72
CA LYS A 118 -3.06 -6.66 10.46
C LYS A 118 -2.33 -5.62 11.30
N ASP A 119 -2.37 -5.79 12.62
CA ASP A 119 -1.71 -4.88 13.57
C ASP A 119 -2.06 -3.39 13.35
N GLY A 120 -3.32 -3.11 13.05
CA GLY A 120 -3.81 -1.76 12.76
C GLY A 120 -3.52 -1.25 11.34
N MET A 121 -2.76 -1.99 10.55
CA MET A 121 -2.44 -1.64 9.15
C MET A 121 -3.37 -2.35 8.18
N ARG A 122 -3.63 -1.71 7.04
CA ARG A 122 -4.45 -2.26 5.95
C ARG A 122 -3.58 -2.52 4.73
N PRO A 123 -3.19 -3.80 4.48
CA PRO A 123 -2.37 -4.15 3.33
C PRO A 123 -3.16 -3.97 2.03
N ILE A 124 -2.50 -3.43 1.02
CA ILE A 124 -3.05 -3.27 -0.32
C ILE A 124 -2.79 -4.54 -1.13
N CYS A 125 -3.82 -5.08 -1.78
CA CYS A 125 -3.73 -6.23 -2.67
C CYS A 125 -3.29 -5.77 -4.06
N LEU A 126 -1.99 -5.75 -4.32
CA LEU A 126 -1.44 -5.21 -5.56
C LEU A 126 -1.33 -6.22 -6.69
N PHE A 127 -1.20 -7.51 -6.39
CA PHE A 127 -0.80 -8.49 -7.38
C PHE A 127 -1.87 -9.57 -7.57
N ARG A 128 -2.10 -9.92 -8.83
CA ARG A 128 -2.91 -11.08 -9.20
C ARG A 128 -1.99 -12.29 -9.33
N GLY A 129 -1.91 -13.08 -8.28
CA GLY A 129 -1.03 -14.24 -8.20
C GLY A 129 0.21 -14.00 -7.35
N ASN A 130 1.34 -14.58 -7.73
CA ASN A 130 2.58 -14.51 -6.95
C ASN A 130 3.31 -13.18 -7.18
N GLY A 131 3.27 -12.29 -6.19
CA GLY A 131 3.96 -10.99 -6.26
C GLY A 131 5.49 -11.13 -6.33
N ASP A 132 6.08 -12.16 -5.71
CA ASP A 132 7.52 -12.37 -5.73
C ASP A 132 8.01 -12.76 -7.14
N GLU A 133 7.23 -13.55 -7.88
CA GLU A 133 7.54 -13.88 -9.29
C GLU A 133 7.48 -12.63 -10.17
N TRP A 134 6.49 -11.76 -9.92
CA TRP A 134 6.38 -10.49 -10.63
C TRP A 134 7.58 -9.60 -10.32
N PHE A 135 7.96 -9.49 -9.04
CA PHE A 135 9.02 -8.61 -8.58
C PHE A 135 10.42 -9.11 -8.95
N ALA A 136 10.61 -10.41 -9.17
CA ALA A 136 11.91 -11.01 -9.50
C ALA A 136 12.63 -10.38 -10.71
N ASN A 137 11.88 -9.71 -11.62
CA ASN A 137 12.41 -9.03 -12.80
C ASN A 137 12.10 -7.53 -12.81
N MET A 138 11.71 -6.97 -11.66
CA MET A 138 11.31 -5.58 -11.50
C MET A 138 12.19 -4.89 -10.47
N GLU A 139 12.13 -3.58 -10.47
CA GLU A 139 12.78 -2.75 -9.46
C GLU A 139 11.75 -2.07 -8.57
N LEU A 140 12.19 -1.45 -7.47
CA LEU A 140 11.30 -0.74 -6.56
C LEU A 140 10.52 0.38 -7.26
N GLU A 141 11.13 1.01 -8.25
CA GLU A 141 10.47 2.03 -9.08
C GLU A 141 9.24 1.50 -9.81
N ASP A 142 9.28 0.25 -10.28
CA ASP A 142 8.15 -0.39 -10.97
C ASP A 142 7.06 -0.78 -9.96
N PHE A 143 7.45 -1.23 -8.77
CA PHE A 143 6.53 -1.44 -7.65
C PHE A 143 5.79 -0.15 -7.29
N ILE A 144 6.50 0.98 -7.17
CA ILE A 144 5.89 2.29 -6.87
C ILE A 144 4.96 2.77 -7.99
N LYS A 145 5.32 2.55 -9.25
CA LYS A 145 4.42 2.85 -10.40
C LYS A 145 3.15 2.00 -10.32
N HIS A 146 3.29 0.71 -10.00
CA HIS A 146 2.16 -0.20 -9.87
C HIS A 146 1.24 0.19 -8.70
N LEU A 147 1.82 0.56 -7.56
CA LEU A 147 1.09 1.08 -6.40
C LEU A 147 0.35 2.39 -6.73
N ARG A 148 1.00 3.31 -7.45
CA ARG A 148 0.36 4.54 -7.93
C ARG A 148 -0.83 4.24 -8.83
N SER A 149 -0.64 3.32 -9.77
CA SER A 149 -1.71 2.88 -10.68
C SER A 149 -2.91 2.28 -9.94
N TRP A 150 -2.67 1.59 -8.81
CA TRP A 150 -3.75 1.07 -7.97
C TRP A 150 -4.65 2.19 -7.43
N TYR A 151 -4.05 3.28 -6.92
CA TYR A 151 -4.80 4.44 -6.45
C TYR A 151 -5.53 5.17 -7.58
N GLU A 152 -4.91 5.33 -8.74
CA GLU A 152 -5.50 6.00 -9.90
C GLU A 152 -6.67 5.19 -10.47
N ASP A 153 -6.55 3.87 -10.53
CA ASP A 153 -7.63 2.98 -10.93
C ASP A 153 -8.77 2.99 -9.90
N LEU A 154 -8.46 3.04 -8.60
CA LEU A 154 -9.46 3.18 -7.54
C LEU A 154 -10.23 4.49 -7.70
N ALA A 155 -9.53 5.61 -7.90
CA ALA A 155 -10.15 6.92 -8.13
C ALA A 155 -11.04 6.96 -9.39
N SER A 156 -10.73 6.12 -10.37
CA SER A 156 -11.47 6.00 -11.63
C SER A 156 -12.56 4.93 -11.60
N GLY A 157 -12.68 4.16 -10.51
CA GLY A 157 -13.62 3.05 -10.38
C GLY A 157 -13.24 1.80 -11.17
N LEU A 158 -12.03 1.73 -11.71
CA LEU A 158 -11.55 0.63 -12.56
C LEU A 158 -11.10 -0.60 -11.76
N ASN A 159 -10.90 -0.47 -10.45
CA ASN A 159 -10.46 -1.59 -9.59
C ASN A 159 -11.53 -2.67 -9.38
N ILE A 160 -12.77 -2.42 -9.81
CA ILE A 160 -13.91 -3.32 -9.62
C ILE A 160 -14.09 -4.27 -10.83
N GLU A 161 -13.36 -4.03 -11.93
CA GLU A 161 -13.53 -4.81 -13.15
C GLU A 161 -12.98 -6.23 -13.05
N ASP A 162 -13.79 -7.22 -13.42
CA ASP A 162 -13.37 -8.62 -13.55
C ASP A 162 -12.26 -8.75 -14.59
N GLY A 163 -11.19 -9.44 -14.22
CA GLY A 163 -10.04 -9.65 -15.10
C GLY A 163 -9.00 -8.53 -15.08
N GLY A 164 -9.14 -7.54 -14.19
CA GLY A 164 -8.18 -6.46 -13.97
C GLY A 164 -6.80 -6.95 -13.57
N LYS A 165 -5.85 -6.02 -13.50
CA LYS A 165 -4.44 -6.28 -13.16
C LYS A 165 -4.18 -6.56 -11.67
N PHE A 166 -5.15 -6.25 -10.82
CA PHE A 166 -5.07 -6.50 -9.39
C PHE A 166 -5.73 -7.83 -9.02
N GLU A 167 -5.40 -8.36 -7.85
CA GLU A 167 -5.97 -9.60 -7.38
C GLU A 167 -7.50 -9.49 -7.23
N PRO A 168 -8.29 -10.53 -7.58
CA PRO A 168 -9.73 -10.52 -7.37
C PRO A 168 -10.08 -10.28 -5.89
N LEU A 169 -11.24 -9.68 -5.63
CA LEU A 169 -11.76 -9.50 -4.29
C LEU A 169 -11.69 -10.83 -3.51
N ARG A 170 -11.00 -10.82 -2.40
CA ARG A 170 -10.94 -11.95 -1.48
C ARG A 170 -11.82 -11.67 -0.28
N LEU A 171 -12.60 -12.65 0.10
CA LEU A 171 -13.36 -12.64 1.36
C LEU A 171 -12.48 -13.14 2.53
N GLU A 172 -11.22 -12.77 2.54
CA GLU A 172 -10.30 -13.14 3.62
C GLU A 172 -10.69 -12.42 4.90
N GLY A 173 -10.79 -13.18 6.00
CA GLY A 173 -11.21 -12.68 7.32
C GLY A 173 -12.69 -12.82 7.62
N TYR A 174 -13.52 -13.20 6.67
CA TYR A 174 -14.83 -13.75 6.97
C TYR A 174 -14.67 -15.22 7.32
N THR A 175 -14.62 -15.54 8.61
CA THR A 175 -14.91 -16.89 9.10
C THR A 175 -16.41 -17.13 8.97
N ALA A 176 -16.88 -17.40 7.75
CA ALA A 176 -18.19 -17.98 7.57
C ALA A 176 -18.09 -19.46 7.95
N THR A 177 -18.72 -19.86 9.03
CA THR A 177 -18.97 -21.27 9.27
C THR A 177 -20.06 -21.70 8.30
N ILE A 178 -19.69 -22.34 7.20
CA ILE A 178 -20.64 -22.97 6.30
C ILE A 178 -21.03 -24.30 6.97
N SER A 179 -22.19 -24.34 7.59
CA SER A 179 -22.81 -25.60 7.99
C SER A 179 -23.50 -26.19 6.76
N TYR A 180 -22.99 -27.30 6.26
CA TYR A 180 -23.63 -28.05 5.19
C TYR A 180 -24.02 -29.44 5.67
N ASP A 181 -25.12 -29.92 5.15
CA ASP A 181 -25.59 -31.28 5.38
C ASP A 181 -24.86 -32.21 4.42
N TYR A 182 -23.89 -32.96 4.96
CA TYR A 182 -23.04 -33.85 4.16
C TYR A 182 -23.86 -34.97 3.49
N GLU A 183 -24.89 -35.47 4.14
CA GLU A 183 -25.73 -36.53 3.57
C GLU A 183 -26.49 -36.04 2.35
N ARG A 184 -26.93 -34.78 2.34
CA ARG A 184 -27.67 -34.18 1.27
C ARG A 184 -26.77 -33.82 0.05
N LEU A 185 -25.50 -33.51 0.28
CA LEU A 185 -24.52 -33.22 -0.77
C LEU A 185 -24.01 -34.50 -1.45
N SER A 186 -23.92 -35.61 -0.73
CA SER A 186 -23.46 -36.89 -1.28
C SER A 186 -24.46 -37.53 -2.24
N ASP A 187 -25.75 -37.15 -2.15
CA ASP A 187 -26.80 -37.66 -3.03
C ASP A 187 -26.92 -36.90 -4.36
N GLU A 188 -26.18 -35.76 -4.52
CA GLU A 188 -26.19 -34.92 -5.72
C GLU A 188 -24.92 -35.03 -6.58
N ILE A 189 -23.93 -35.89 -6.19
CA ILE A 189 -22.69 -36.17 -6.90
C ILE A 189 -22.70 -37.59 -7.45
#